data_831ef66b029519b222e7e6d91d8c502d
#
_entry.id   831ef66b029519b222e7e6d91d8c502d
#
_cell.length_a   1.000
_cell.length_b   1.000
_cell.length_c   1.000
_cell.angle_alpha   90.00
_cell.angle_beta   90.00
_cell.angle_gamma   90.00
#
_symmetry.space_group_name_H-M   'P 1'
#
loop_
_entity.id
_entity.type
_entity.pdbx_description
1 polymer ?
#
loop_
_entity_poly.entity_id
_entity_poly.type
_entity_poly.pdbx_seq_one_letter_code
_entity_poly.pdbx_strand_id
1 'polypeptide(L)'
;MSLDSILAIHSRFCDLLPPDMLWVEDPDTGKKYPLVPGELRQRDVKVGKHVGVSPGAVPRFLTRFEMAYAKLGKVDAILAAAAAHHRLLWIHPFMDSNGRVARLMTHAMLLDALDTGSVWSVSRGLAHNEAKYKARLAACDLDRRNDLDGRGTLSEEELAKFTHFFLEICLD
;
A
#
# COMPACT_ATOMS: atom_id res chain seq x y z
N MET A 1 -9.77 6.04 5.96
CA MET A 1 -9.27 4.64 6.09
C MET A 1 -8.66 4.46 7.46
N SER A 2 -9.22 3.58 8.29
CA SER A 2 -8.73 3.32 9.65
C SER A 2 -7.74 2.15 9.71
N LEU A 3 -7.01 2.04 10.82
CA LEU A 3 -6.14 0.89 11.09
C LEU A 3 -6.95 -0.41 11.10
N ASP A 4 -8.08 -0.42 11.81
CA ASP A 4 -8.95 -1.60 11.90
C ASP A 4 -9.43 -2.06 10.52
N SER A 5 -9.72 -1.11 9.61
CA SER A 5 -10.09 -1.44 8.23
C SER A 5 -8.95 -2.13 7.49
N ILE A 6 -7.70 -1.69 7.67
CA ILE A 6 -6.53 -2.29 7.03
C ILE A 6 -6.30 -3.71 7.54
N LEU A 7 -6.39 -3.91 8.86
CA LEU A 7 -6.27 -5.24 9.48
C LEU A 7 -7.40 -6.17 9.02
N ALA A 8 -8.64 -5.67 8.95
CA ALA A 8 -9.78 -6.43 8.47
C ALA A 8 -9.65 -6.83 6.99
N ILE A 9 -9.15 -5.93 6.12
CA ILE A 9 -8.88 -6.25 4.71
C ILE A 9 -7.86 -7.39 4.61
N HIS A 10 -6.76 -7.31 5.36
CA HIS A 10 -5.75 -8.38 5.37
C HIS A 10 -6.33 -9.70 5.88
N SER A 11 -7.06 -9.68 7.00
CA SER A 11 -7.68 -10.88 7.58
C SER A 11 -8.63 -11.53 6.59
N ARG A 12 -9.59 -10.78 6.05
CA ARG A 12 -10.57 -11.30 5.08
C ARG A 12 -9.94 -11.80 3.79
N PHE A 13 -8.87 -11.16 3.33
CA PHE A 13 -8.12 -11.64 2.19
C PHE A 13 -7.45 -13.00 2.51
N CYS A 14 -6.80 -13.14 3.65
CA CYS A 14 -6.17 -14.39 4.07
C CYS A 14 -7.18 -15.53 4.28
N ASP A 15 -8.37 -15.24 4.80
CA ASP A 15 -9.44 -16.23 4.97
C ASP A 15 -9.87 -16.89 3.64
N LEU A 16 -9.61 -16.24 2.51
CA LEU A 16 -9.92 -16.74 1.17
C LEU A 16 -8.74 -17.49 0.51
N LEU A 17 -7.58 -17.52 1.15
CA LEU A 17 -6.41 -18.23 0.63
C LEU A 17 -6.43 -19.70 0.99
N PRO A 18 -5.95 -20.59 0.11
CA PRO A 18 -5.66 -21.97 0.45
C PRO A 18 -4.64 -22.04 1.60
N PRO A 19 -4.75 -23.06 2.49
CA PRO A 19 -3.86 -23.18 3.65
C PRO A 19 -2.36 -23.24 3.35
N ASP A 20 -1.99 -23.74 2.19
CA ASP A 20 -0.60 -23.80 1.72
C ASP A 20 -0.04 -22.42 1.35
N MET A 21 -0.90 -21.45 1.07
CA MET A 21 -0.51 -20.04 0.81
C MET A 21 -0.43 -19.18 2.08
N LEU A 22 -0.75 -19.72 3.25
CA LEU A 22 -0.65 -19.05 4.55
C LEU A 22 0.72 -19.24 5.23
N TRP A 23 1.78 -19.36 4.42
CA TRP A 23 3.16 -19.49 4.89
C TRP A 23 4.08 -18.57 4.09
N VAL A 24 5.00 -17.94 4.80
CA VAL A 24 6.07 -17.13 4.20
C VAL A 24 7.39 -17.82 4.43
N GLU A 25 8.12 -18.06 3.36
CA GLU A 25 9.47 -18.64 3.42
C GLU A 25 10.51 -17.53 3.45
N ASP A 26 11.40 -17.59 4.42
CA ASP A 26 12.57 -16.73 4.51
C ASP A 26 13.57 -17.13 3.42
N PRO A 27 13.90 -16.24 2.47
CA PRO A 27 14.73 -16.59 1.31
C PRO A 27 16.17 -16.92 1.68
N ASP A 28 16.66 -16.41 2.82
CA ASP A 28 18.05 -16.61 3.24
C ASP A 28 18.24 -17.92 4.03
N THR A 29 17.22 -18.32 4.78
CA THR A 29 17.29 -19.47 5.70
C THR A 29 16.44 -20.65 5.27
N GLY A 30 15.50 -20.48 4.33
CA GLY A 30 14.50 -21.48 3.93
C GLY A 30 13.46 -21.79 5.02
N LYS A 31 13.47 -21.04 6.13
CA LYS A 31 12.54 -21.26 7.25
C LYS A 31 11.18 -20.70 6.93
N LYS A 32 10.14 -21.50 7.20
CA LYS A 32 8.74 -21.09 6.99
C LYS A 32 8.13 -20.52 8.25
N TYR A 33 7.39 -19.43 8.07
CA TYR A 33 6.64 -18.75 9.14
C TYR A 33 5.17 -18.66 8.75
N PRO A 34 4.25 -18.89 9.70
CA PRO A 34 2.83 -18.77 9.40
C PRO A 34 2.46 -17.31 9.10
N LEU A 35 1.63 -17.11 8.10
CA LEU A 35 0.97 -15.85 7.83
C LEU A 35 -0.33 -15.82 8.65
N VAL A 36 -0.35 -15.01 9.71
CA VAL A 36 -1.53 -14.90 10.59
C VAL A 36 -2.45 -13.80 10.05
N PRO A 37 -3.73 -14.12 9.75
CA PRO A 37 -4.69 -13.16 9.23
C PRO A 37 -4.86 -11.93 10.14
N GLY A 38 -4.66 -10.73 9.60
CA GLY A 38 -4.81 -9.47 10.34
C GLY A 38 -3.67 -9.12 11.31
N GLU A 39 -2.63 -9.95 11.44
CA GLU A 39 -1.52 -9.69 12.35
C GLU A 39 -0.42 -8.86 11.70
N LEU A 40 0.07 -7.85 12.43
CA LEU A 40 1.23 -7.06 12.01
C LEU A 40 2.51 -7.89 12.16
N ARG A 41 3.40 -7.75 11.19
CA ARG A 41 4.68 -8.49 11.19
C ARG A 41 5.55 -8.15 12.40
N GLN A 42 6.23 -9.16 12.89
CA GLN A 42 7.20 -9.08 13.97
C GLN A 42 8.66 -9.21 13.45
N ARG A 43 8.86 -9.23 12.12
CA ARG A 43 10.15 -9.43 11.46
C ARG A 43 10.39 -8.39 10.41
N ASP A 44 11.65 -8.16 10.08
CA ASP A 44 12.03 -7.34 8.94
C ASP A 44 11.59 -8.02 7.64
N VAL A 45 11.21 -7.20 6.67
CA VAL A 45 10.82 -7.66 5.33
C VAL A 45 11.51 -6.79 4.29
N LYS A 46 11.88 -7.43 3.18
CA LYS A 46 12.50 -6.77 2.03
C LYS A 46 11.78 -7.18 0.76
N VAL A 47 11.41 -6.21 -0.06
CA VAL A 47 10.74 -6.43 -1.35
C VAL A 47 11.54 -5.74 -2.45
N GLY A 48 12.26 -6.52 -3.21
CA GLY A 48 13.21 -5.96 -4.19
C GLY A 48 14.29 -5.12 -3.49
N LYS A 49 14.33 -3.82 -3.76
CA LYS A 49 15.26 -2.87 -3.12
C LYS A 49 14.67 -2.20 -1.88
N HIS A 50 13.36 -2.24 -1.69
CA HIS A 50 12.68 -1.63 -0.55
C HIS A 50 12.85 -2.48 0.71
N VAL A 51 13.25 -1.83 1.80
CA VAL A 51 13.26 -2.41 3.15
C VAL A 51 12.15 -1.74 3.94
N GLY A 52 11.17 -2.51 4.39
CA GLY A 52 10.08 -2.00 5.22
C GLY A 52 10.59 -1.36 6.51
N VAL A 53 9.78 -0.50 7.14
CA VAL A 53 10.14 0.07 8.45
C VAL A 53 10.38 -1.04 9.48
N SER A 54 11.20 -0.80 10.51
CA SER A 54 11.45 -1.82 11.53
C SER A 54 10.14 -2.30 12.17
N PRO A 55 10.00 -3.59 12.54
CA PRO A 55 8.75 -4.15 13.05
C PRO A 55 8.17 -3.37 14.22
N GLY A 56 9.01 -2.97 15.18
CA GLY A 56 8.59 -2.17 16.34
C GLY A 56 8.09 -0.76 15.98
N ALA A 57 8.41 -0.25 14.79
CA ALA A 57 7.93 1.05 14.33
C ALA A 57 6.59 0.97 13.55
N VAL A 58 6.22 -0.21 13.05
CA VAL A 58 4.99 -0.39 12.25
C VAL A 58 3.75 0.20 12.91
N PRO A 59 3.43 -0.06 14.19
CA PRO A 59 2.23 0.50 14.82
C PRO A 59 2.21 2.02 14.81
N ARG A 60 3.36 2.66 15.09
CA ARG A 60 3.49 4.13 15.11
C ARG A 60 3.26 4.71 13.70
N PHE A 61 3.79 4.07 12.66
CA PHE A 61 3.60 4.52 11.28
C PHE A 61 2.15 4.33 10.83
N LEU A 62 1.49 3.25 11.23
CA LEU A 62 0.07 3.03 10.95
C LEU A 62 -0.84 4.02 11.67
N THR A 63 -0.53 4.39 12.92
CA THR A 63 -1.24 5.48 13.61
C THR A 63 -1.14 6.80 12.83
N ARG A 64 0.05 7.16 12.34
CA ARG A 64 0.22 8.36 11.50
C ARG A 64 -0.49 8.24 10.17
N PHE A 65 -0.50 7.06 9.57
CA PHE A 65 -1.25 6.76 8.36
C PHE A 65 -2.76 6.99 8.57
N GLU A 66 -3.32 6.46 9.64
CA GLU A 66 -4.72 6.67 9.99
C GLU A 66 -5.04 8.15 10.19
N MET A 67 -4.21 8.89 10.94
CA MET A 67 -4.37 10.34 11.13
C MET A 67 -4.41 11.11 9.79
N ALA A 68 -3.60 10.68 8.81
CA ALA A 68 -3.53 11.34 7.51
C ALA A 68 -4.70 10.99 6.58
N TYR A 69 -5.24 9.76 6.66
CA TYR A 69 -6.14 9.22 5.62
C TYR A 69 -7.53 8.79 6.12
N ALA A 70 -7.83 8.86 7.43
CA ALA A 70 -9.11 8.36 7.95
C ALA A 70 -10.30 9.32 7.73
N LYS A 71 -10.07 10.63 7.71
CA LYS A 71 -11.12 11.66 7.70
C LYS A 71 -10.92 12.65 6.56
N LEU A 72 -10.92 12.15 5.34
CA LEU A 72 -10.80 12.98 4.14
C LEU A 72 -12.19 13.27 3.53
N GLY A 73 -12.36 14.48 2.98
CA GLY A 73 -13.47 14.77 2.08
C GLY A 73 -13.33 13.96 0.78
N LYS A 74 -14.42 13.87 -0.01
CA LYS A 74 -14.44 13.05 -1.24
C LYS A 74 -13.31 13.40 -2.21
N VAL A 75 -13.09 14.68 -2.49
CA VAL A 75 -12.03 15.14 -3.41
C VAL A 75 -10.65 14.82 -2.86
N ASP A 76 -10.42 15.10 -1.57
CA ASP A 76 -9.14 14.82 -0.93
C ASP A 76 -8.86 13.32 -0.87
N ALA A 77 -9.89 12.48 -0.68
CA ALA A 77 -9.76 11.03 -0.69
C ALA A 77 -9.30 10.49 -2.06
N ILE A 78 -9.84 11.05 -3.16
CA ILE A 78 -9.41 10.69 -4.52
C ILE A 78 -7.94 11.05 -4.74
N LEU A 79 -7.55 12.28 -4.43
CA LEU A 79 -6.18 12.76 -4.59
C LEU A 79 -5.20 12.00 -3.67
N ALA A 80 -5.62 11.70 -2.45
CA ALA A 80 -4.79 11.01 -1.48
C ALA A 80 -4.70 9.49 -1.69
N ALA A 81 -5.58 8.89 -2.50
CA ALA A 81 -5.63 7.45 -2.70
C ALA A 81 -4.28 6.86 -3.17
N ALA A 82 -3.61 7.52 -4.12
CA ALA A 82 -2.30 7.11 -4.61
C ALA A 82 -1.21 7.25 -3.52
N ALA A 83 -1.22 8.35 -2.78
CA ALA A 83 -0.27 8.56 -1.68
C ALA A 83 -0.48 7.53 -0.56
N ALA A 84 -1.73 7.25 -0.18
CA ALA A 84 -2.07 6.21 0.78
C ALA A 84 -1.60 4.83 0.30
N HIS A 85 -1.81 4.51 -0.99
CA HIS A 85 -1.34 3.27 -1.60
C HIS A 85 0.17 3.10 -1.44
N HIS A 86 0.96 4.09 -1.86
CA HIS A 86 2.42 4.05 -1.72
C HIS A 86 2.82 3.97 -0.24
N ARG A 87 2.25 4.81 0.64
CA ARG A 87 2.64 4.86 2.06
C ARG A 87 2.36 3.55 2.80
N LEU A 88 1.26 2.86 2.48
CA LEU A 88 1.00 1.53 3.04
C LEU A 88 2.06 0.51 2.58
N LEU A 89 2.42 0.53 1.31
CA LEU A 89 3.47 -0.33 0.76
C LEU A 89 4.85 -0.01 1.33
N TRP A 90 5.14 1.26 1.57
CA TRP A 90 6.39 1.69 2.21
C TRP A 90 6.49 1.24 3.67
N ILE A 91 5.40 1.32 4.44
CA ILE A 91 5.33 0.77 5.81
C ILE A 91 5.50 -0.74 5.79
N HIS A 92 4.87 -1.41 4.83
CA HIS A 92 4.87 -2.85 4.65
C HIS A 92 4.44 -3.60 5.92
N PRO A 93 3.20 -3.42 6.41
CA PRO A 93 2.82 -3.81 7.76
C PRO A 93 2.69 -5.32 7.99
N PHE A 94 2.53 -6.13 6.95
CA PHE A 94 2.30 -7.57 7.05
C PHE A 94 3.50 -8.38 6.56
N MET A 95 3.57 -9.65 6.95
CA MET A 95 4.60 -10.57 6.47
C MET A 95 4.48 -10.85 4.97
N ASP A 96 3.26 -10.89 4.44
CA ASP A 96 2.93 -10.99 3.01
C ASP A 96 1.61 -10.26 2.70
N SER A 97 1.22 -10.28 1.44
CA SER A 97 -0.05 -9.73 0.91
C SER A 97 -0.18 -8.21 0.95
N ASN A 98 0.87 -7.47 1.30
CA ASN A 98 0.83 -6.00 1.39
C ASN A 98 0.36 -5.34 0.09
N GLY A 99 0.83 -5.81 -1.07
CA GLY A 99 0.40 -5.29 -2.37
C GLY A 99 -1.09 -5.53 -2.66
N ARG A 100 -1.64 -6.65 -2.21
CA ARG A 100 -3.06 -6.99 -2.36
C ARG A 100 -3.90 -6.12 -1.44
N VAL A 101 -3.48 -5.97 -0.19
CA VAL A 101 -4.13 -5.08 0.79
C VAL A 101 -4.12 -3.63 0.33
N ALA A 102 -2.99 -3.13 -0.20
CA ALA A 102 -2.90 -1.77 -0.71
C ALA A 102 -3.89 -1.53 -1.86
N ARG A 103 -4.02 -2.47 -2.80
CA ARG A 103 -5.00 -2.37 -3.90
C ARG A 103 -6.44 -2.42 -3.41
N LEU A 104 -6.77 -3.32 -2.48
CA LEU A 104 -8.12 -3.43 -1.89
C LEU A 104 -8.48 -2.19 -1.08
N MET A 105 -7.54 -1.70 -0.25
CA MET A 105 -7.70 -0.45 0.50
C MET A 105 -7.98 0.72 -0.42
N THR A 106 -7.18 0.89 -1.46
CA THR A 106 -7.34 1.99 -2.41
C THR A 106 -8.66 1.88 -3.16
N HIS A 107 -9.04 0.67 -3.56
CA HIS A 107 -10.34 0.43 -4.19
C HIS A 107 -11.49 0.85 -3.26
N ALA A 108 -11.43 0.49 -1.98
CA ALA A 108 -12.44 0.89 -1.00
C ALA A 108 -12.50 2.42 -0.81
N MET A 109 -11.34 3.11 -0.75
CA MET A 109 -11.29 4.57 -0.68
C MET A 109 -11.97 5.23 -1.89
N LEU A 110 -11.72 4.72 -3.09
CA LEU A 110 -12.25 5.28 -4.32
C LEU A 110 -13.73 4.95 -4.53
N LEU A 111 -14.20 3.76 -4.13
CA LEU A 111 -15.63 3.42 -4.15
C LEU A 111 -16.44 4.36 -3.28
N ASP A 112 -15.98 4.68 -2.07
CA ASP A 112 -16.62 5.60 -1.16
C ASP A 112 -16.67 7.04 -1.71
N ALA A 113 -15.59 7.44 -2.41
CA ALA A 113 -15.47 8.80 -2.93
C ALA A 113 -16.17 9.04 -4.28
N LEU A 114 -16.16 8.04 -5.19
CA LEU A 114 -16.58 8.23 -6.59
C LEU A 114 -18.01 7.80 -6.90
N ASP A 115 -18.66 7.03 -6.03
CA ASP A 115 -20.02 6.49 -6.27
C ASP A 115 -20.17 5.77 -7.64
N THR A 116 -19.10 5.06 -8.06
CA THR A 116 -19.02 4.40 -9.37
C THR A 116 -19.73 3.04 -9.43
N GLY A 117 -20.33 2.59 -8.33
CA GLY A 117 -20.82 1.24 -8.19
C GLY A 117 -19.68 0.20 -8.19
N SER A 118 -20.03 -1.08 -8.12
CA SER A 118 -19.06 -2.18 -8.02
C SER A 118 -18.42 -2.61 -9.35
N VAL A 119 -18.71 -1.93 -10.45
CA VAL A 119 -18.26 -2.33 -11.80
C VAL A 119 -16.83 -1.88 -12.10
N TRP A 120 -16.38 -0.80 -11.47
CA TRP A 120 -15.05 -0.21 -11.69
C TRP A 120 -13.99 -0.83 -10.75
N SER A 121 -12.77 -1.04 -11.26
CA SER A 121 -11.68 -1.62 -10.47
C SER A 121 -10.32 -1.02 -10.82
N VAL A 122 -9.74 -0.27 -9.89
CA VAL A 122 -8.35 0.21 -10.00
C VAL A 122 -7.33 -0.92 -10.19
N SER A 123 -7.59 -2.10 -9.62
CA SER A 123 -6.69 -3.25 -9.76
C SER A 123 -6.55 -3.72 -11.21
N ARG A 124 -7.61 -3.60 -12.02
CA ARG A 124 -7.58 -3.93 -13.45
C ARG A 124 -6.68 -2.96 -14.22
N GLY A 125 -6.83 -1.66 -13.98
CA GLY A 125 -6.01 -0.63 -14.62
C GLY A 125 -4.53 -0.77 -14.24
N LEU A 126 -4.23 -1.05 -12.97
CA LEU A 126 -2.85 -1.32 -12.51
C LEU A 126 -2.27 -2.59 -13.16
N ALA A 127 -3.07 -3.65 -13.34
CA ALA A 127 -2.62 -4.88 -13.99
C ALA A 127 -2.29 -4.67 -15.48
N HIS A 128 -3.09 -3.91 -16.21
CA HIS A 128 -2.82 -3.56 -17.61
C HIS A 128 -1.56 -2.70 -17.77
N ASN A 129 -1.17 -1.96 -16.74
CA ASN A 129 -0.01 -1.07 -16.72
C ASN A 129 1.09 -1.54 -15.75
N GLU A 130 1.24 -2.84 -15.53
CA GLU A 130 2.07 -3.41 -14.46
C GLU A 130 3.51 -2.88 -14.44
N ALA A 131 4.18 -2.84 -15.59
CA ALA A 131 5.57 -2.36 -15.68
C ALA A 131 5.69 -0.87 -15.28
N LYS A 132 4.78 -0.02 -15.79
CA LYS A 132 4.73 1.41 -15.47
C LYS A 132 4.39 1.63 -13.99
N TYR A 133 3.43 0.85 -13.47
CA TYR A 133 3.06 0.87 -12.05
C TYR A 133 4.25 0.55 -11.15
N LYS A 134 4.94 -0.57 -11.40
CA LYS A 134 6.12 -0.97 -10.61
C LYS A 134 7.24 0.07 -10.66
N ALA A 135 7.52 0.62 -11.84
CA ALA A 135 8.55 1.64 -12.01
C ALA A 135 8.21 2.94 -11.26
N ARG A 136 6.96 3.42 -11.37
CA ARG A 136 6.50 4.63 -10.68
C ARG A 136 6.45 4.45 -9.16
N LEU A 137 6.00 3.29 -8.70
CA LEU A 137 5.97 2.96 -7.28
C LEU A 137 7.39 2.93 -6.68
N ALA A 138 8.33 2.29 -7.35
CA ALA A 138 9.73 2.24 -6.91
C ALA A 138 10.41 3.63 -6.92
N ALA A 139 10.02 4.52 -7.84
CA ALA A 139 10.53 5.89 -7.87
C ALA A 139 10.10 6.70 -6.64
N CYS A 140 8.93 6.41 -6.05
CA CYS A 140 8.48 7.08 -4.83
C CYS A 140 9.31 6.75 -3.58
N ASP A 141 10.16 5.72 -3.65
CA ASP A 141 11.10 5.36 -2.56
C ASP A 141 12.45 6.09 -2.69
N LEU A 142 12.65 6.87 -3.76
CA LEU A 142 13.86 7.68 -3.93
C LEU A 142 13.90 8.82 -2.93
N ASP A 143 15.11 9.14 -2.47
CA ASP A 143 15.35 10.31 -1.64
C ASP A 143 15.00 11.60 -2.41
N ARG A 144 14.54 12.62 -1.67
CA ARG A 144 14.34 13.95 -2.23
C ARG A 144 15.65 14.49 -2.81
N ARG A 145 15.57 15.19 -3.94
CA ARG A 145 16.76 15.69 -4.66
C ARG A 145 17.32 16.97 -4.08
N ASN A 146 16.48 17.82 -3.48
CA ASN A 146 16.85 19.10 -2.89
C ASN A 146 15.72 19.61 -1.97
N ASP A 147 15.87 20.82 -1.41
CA ASP A 147 14.91 21.42 -0.48
C ASP A 147 13.56 21.83 -1.12
N LEU A 148 13.48 21.87 -2.45
CA LEU A 148 12.25 22.13 -3.20
C LEU A 148 11.45 20.84 -3.49
N ASP A 149 12.06 19.67 -3.30
CA ASP A 149 11.45 18.36 -3.51
C ASP A 149 10.81 17.82 -2.22
N GLY A 150 9.94 18.62 -1.60
CA GLY A 150 9.19 18.26 -0.41
C GLY A 150 9.92 18.47 0.92
N ARG A 151 9.24 18.15 2.02
CA ARG A 151 9.74 18.33 3.40
C ARG A 151 10.22 17.05 4.06
N GLY A 152 9.87 15.90 3.48
CA GLY A 152 10.22 14.58 4.00
C GLY A 152 11.60 14.11 3.53
N THR A 153 11.89 12.83 3.75
CA THR A 153 13.11 12.17 3.24
C THR A 153 12.93 11.69 1.79
N LEU A 154 11.71 11.35 1.39
CA LEU A 154 11.39 10.83 0.06
C LEU A 154 10.99 11.97 -0.90
N SER A 155 11.20 11.74 -2.20
CA SER A 155 10.85 12.68 -3.26
C SER A 155 9.35 12.92 -3.36
N GLU A 156 8.93 14.17 -3.18
CA GLU A 156 7.53 14.59 -3.38
C GLU A 156 7.19 14.69 -4.86
N GLU A 157 8.16 15.02 -5.70
CA GLU A 157 7.98 15.04 -7.15
C GLU A 157 7.66 13.66 -7.72
N GLU A 158 8.35 12.62 -7.26
CA GLU A 158 8.06 11.26 -7.72
C GLU A 158 6.71 10.77 -7.20
N LEU A 159 6.32 11.14 -5.98
CA LEU A 159 4.98 10.88 -5.47
C LEU A 159 3.90 11.60 -6.30
N ALA A 160 4.13 12.85 -6.72
CA ALA A 160 3.21 13.58 -7.59
C ALA A 160 3.08 12.90 -8.98
N LYS A 161 4.19 12.43 -9.56
CA LYS A 161 4.18 11.67 -10.82
C LYS A 161 3.44 10.33 -10.69
N PHE A 162 3.60 9.66 -9.56
CA PHE A 162 2.84 8.43 -9.27
C PHE A 162 1.35 8.72 -9.11
N THR A 163 1.00 9.81 -8.41
CA THR A 163 -0.40 10.22 -8.22
C THR A 163 -1.05 10.55 -9.56
N HIS A 164 -0.37 11.30 -10.44
CA HIS A 164 -0.87 11.60 -11.79
C HIS A 164 -1.13 10.30 -12.59
N PHE A 165 -0.16 9.42 -12.65
CA PHE A 165 -0.31 8.11 -13.31
C PHE A 165 -1.47 7.29 -12.72
N PHE A 166 -1.62 7.32 -11.40
CA PHE A 166 -2.68 6.58 -10.72
C PHE A 166 -4.08 7.13 -11.07
N LEU A 167 -4.22 8.45 -11.17
CA LEU A 167 -5.46 9.10 -11.58
C LEU A 167 -5.77 8.86 -13.06
N GLU A 168 -4.76 8.83 -13.95
CA GLU A 168 -4.95 8.42 -15.35
C GLU A 168 -5.60 7.04 -15.43
N ILE A 169 -5.09 6.06 -14.67
CA ILE A 169 -5.67 4.71 -14.61
C ILE A 169 -7.12 4.70 -14.10
N CYS A 170 -7.49 5.64 -13.25
CA CYS A 170 -8.85 5.74 -12.75
C CYS A 170 -9.85 6.25 -13.81
N LEU A 171 -9.36 6.86 -14.90
CA LEU A 171 -10.18 7.40 -16.00
C LEU A 171 -10.34 6.41 -17.16
N ASP A 172 -9.46 5.38 -17.25
CA ASP A 172 -9.50 4.30 -18.24
C ASP A 172 -10.47 3.17 -17.83
#